data_b4bcd5c50aded9ecd9f1af50d73259cd
#
_entry.id   b4bcd5c50aded9ecd9f1af50d73259cd
#
_cell.length_a   1.000
_cell.length_b   1.000
_cell.length_c   1.000
_cell.angle_alpha   90.00
_cell.angle_beta   90.00
_cell.angle_gamma   90.00
#
_symmetry.space_group_name_H-M   'P 1'
#
loop_
_entity.id
_entity.type
_entity.pdbx_description
1 polymer ?
#
loop_
_entity_poly.entity_id
_entity_poly.type
_entity_poly.pdbx_seq_one_letter_code
_entity_poly.pdbx_strand_id
1 'polypeptide(L)'
;MDESGLKLLVKLTQEGRLMCLQKHVTSWSSAAAASISSKHFGRSGDTLLHYAARHGHLDVMEFLIKQLGADVEVYNNDYKRPLHEAATMGHEECVSYLLQEGANVDSLKKADWTPLMMACTRKNLDVIQKLLSHGADPTLRNKDGWNSFHIACREGHPLVVEHLLHAAPDIWRTKSNTGRTPLHSAAMHGCEEVVSILLERCGYTPNSTDCCGVTPFMDAVRNGHLPVAKLLLEKHQASPVAADVLGAKPVHQVAVTGQEEALRFLVLDLGVDINQRGTDIQLTALHYAAKEGHVAIIKTLVELGADLHAWDKKGRTALHMACIGQQAEAVRTLLLLGLEDSQDASGTTARQLAMKQDVVRMFECSMPKTSDRGSL
;
A
#
# COMPACT_ATOMS: atom_id res chain seq x y z
N MET A 1 44.81 -0.38 -1.80
CA MET A 1 44.03 0.27 -2.87
C MET A 1 43.42 1.54 -2.30
N ASP A 2 43.55 2.63 -3.03
CA ASP A 2 42.97 3.91 -2.62
C ASP A 2 41.46 3.92 -2.87
N GLU A 3 40.77 4.89 -2.27
CA GLU A 3 39.31 5.00 -2.37
C GLU A 3 38.84 5.25 -3.83
N SER A 4 39.67 5.88 -4.62
CA SER A 4 39.39 6.17 -6.04
C SER A 4 39.33 4.87 -6.89
N GLY A 5 40.30 3.96 -6.69
CA GLY A 5 40.33 2.66 -7.36
C GLY A 5 39.14 1.78 -7.00
N LEU A 6 38.67 1.82 -5.74
CA LEU A 6 37.50 1.08 -5.29
C LEU A 6 36.21 1.62 -5.94
N LYS A 7 36.06 2.93 -6.04
CA LYS A 7 34.91 3.55 -6.73
C LYS A 7 34.91 3.20 -8.22
N LEU A 8 36.09 3.14 -8.83
CA LEU A 8 36.22 2.73 -10.24
C LEU A 8 35.76 1.29 -10.47
N LEU A 9 36.11 0.34 -9.59
CA LEU A 9 35.67 -1.05 -9.72
C LEU A 9 34.15 -1.18 -9.66
N VAL A 10 33.51 -0.51 -8.70
CA VAL A 10 32.04 -0.48 -8.59
C VAL A 10 31.44 0.07 -9.89
N LYS A 11 31.96 1.18 -10.41
CA LYS A 11 31.48 1.78 -11.66
C LYS A 11 31.64 0.82 -12.85
N LEU A 12 32.81 0.20 -13.03
CA LEU A 12 33.06 -0.76 -14.11
C LEU A 12 32.12 -1.97 -14.03
N THR A 13 31.85 -2.44 -12.81
CA THR A 13 30.88 -3.53 -12.56
C THR A 13 29.45 -3.12 -12.90
N GLN A 14 29.03 -1.92 -12.51
CA GLN A 14 27.70 -1.38 -12.84
C GLN A 14 27.49 -1.15 -14.33
N GLU A 15 28.58 -0.82 -15.07
CA GLU A 15 28.55 -0.59 -16.51
C GLU A 15 28.81 -1.87 -17.34
N GLY A 16 29.04 -3.03 -16.71
CA GLY A 16 29.32 -4.30 -17.40
C GLY A 16 30.66 -4.32 -18.17
N ARG A 17 31.62 -3.49 -17.75
CA ARG A 17 32.88 -3.36 -18.47
C ARG A 17 33.90 -4.46 -18.09
N LEU A 18 33.57 -5.70 -18.41
CA LEU A 18 34.36 -6.88 -18.03
C LEU A 18 35.84 -6.74 -18.35
N MET A 19 36.19 -6.39 -19.61
CA MET A 19 37.60 -6.27 -20.04
C MET A 19 38.39 -5.24 -19.22
N CYS A 20 37.77 -4.14 -18.85
CA CYS A 20 38.40 -3.12 -18.01
C CYS A 20 38.51 -3.61 -16.55
N LEU A 21 37.51 -4.27 -16.04
CA LEU A 21 37.53 -4.87 -14.71
C LEU A 21 38.64 -5.92 -14.60
N GLN A 22 38.74 -6.81 -15.55
CA GLN A 22 39.80 -7.83 -15.62
C GLN A 22 41.19 -7.20 -15.62
N LYS A 23 41.45 -6.20 -16.48
CA LYS A 23 42.74 -5.50 -16.55
C LYS A 23 43.16 -4.89 -15.22
N HIS A 24 42.20 -4.33 -14.48
CA HIS A 24 42.50 -3.78 -13.16
C HIS A 24 42.79 -4.87 -12.12
N VAL A 25 42.05 -5.97 -12.13
CA VAL A 25 42.18 -7.04 -11.11
C VAL A 25 43.38 -7.94 -11.39
N THR A 26 43.70 -8.26 -12.64
CA THR A 26 44.82 -9.13 -13.00
C THR A 26 46.18 -8.52 -12.67
N SER A 27 46.28 -7.22 -12.46
CA SER A 27 47.50 -6.57 -11.97
C SER A 27 47.74 -6.81 -10.47
N TRP A 28 46.85 -7.48 -9.76
CA TRP A 28 46.94 -7.70 -8.33
C TRP A 28 47.43 -9.11 -7.96
N SER A 29 47.91 -9.27 -6.72
CA SER A 29 48.17 -10.60 -6.19
C SER A 29 46.86 -11.40 -6.02
N SER A 30 46.93 -12.72 -6.10
CA SER A 30 45.78 -13.61 -5.93
C SER A 30 45.03 -13.33 -4.62
N ALA A 31 45.74 -13.06 -3.53
CA ALA A 31 45.14 -12.71 -2.23
C ALA A 31 44.38 -11.37 -2.27
N ALA A 32 44.88 -10.36 -3.01
CA ALA A 32 44.21 -9.07 -3.14
C ALA A 32 42.95 -9.19 -4.02
N ALA A 33 43.02 -9.99 -5.10
CA ALA A 33 41.89 -10.29 -5.96
C ALA A 33 40.75 -11.02 -5.21
N ALA A 34 41.06 -12.02 -4.43
CA ALA A 34 40.09 -12.72 -3.57
C ALA A 34 39.47 -11.81 -2.50
N SER A 35 40.27 -10.89 -1.91
CA SER A 35 39.78 -9.93 -0.92
C SER A 35 38.75 -8.95 -1.49
N ILE A 36 38.78 -8.63 -2.79
CA ILE A 36 37.84 -7.69 -3.41
C ILE A 36 36.48 -8.32 -3.67
N SER A 37 36.42 -9.64 -3.93
CA SER A 37 35.18 -10.35 -4.20
C SER A 37 34.23 -10.35 -3.01
N SER A 38 34.79 -10.37 -1.77
CA SER A 38 34.03 -10.31 -0.51
C SER A 38 33.88 -8.89 0.05
N LYS A 39 34.48 -7.87 -0.59
CA LYS A 39 34.46 -6.51 -0.05
C LYS A 39 33.07 -5.88 -0.21
N HIS A 40 32.62 -5.25 0.88
CA HIS A 40 31.38 -4.48 0.91
C HIS A 40 31.63 -3.01 0.58
N PHE A 41 30.71 -2.42 -0.21
CA PHE A 41 30.78 -1.04 -0.72
C PHE A 41 29.56 -0.23 -0.31
N GLY A 42 29.76 1.06 -0.12
CA GLY A 42 28.69 2.02 0.13
C GLY A 42 27.95 1.78 1.45
N ARG A 43 26.84 2.49 1.63
CA ARG A 43 26.01 2.38 2.85
C ARG A 43 25.18 1.10 2.90
N SER A 44 24.82 0.56 1.75
CA SER A 44 24.06 -0.70 1.65
C SER A 44 24.92 -1.92 1.97
N GLY A 45 26.25 -1.81 1.89
CA GLY A 45 27.15 -2.94 2.06
C GLY A 45 27.08 -3.92 0.88
N ASP A 46 26.76 -3.46 -0.33
CA ASP A 46 26.73 -4.31 -1.51
C ASP A 46 28.16 -4.74 -1.93
N THR A 47 28.31 -5.96 -2.43
CA THR A 47 29.55 -6.42 -3.04
C THR A 47 29.49 -6.20 -4.56
N LEU A 48 30.62 -6.41 -5.28
CA LEU A 48 30.61 -6.34 -6.74
C LEU A 48 29.61 -7.32 -7.37
N LEU A 49 29.40 -8.49 -6.74
CA LEU A 49 28.42 -9.45 -7.22
C LEU A 49 26.97 -8.94 -7.09
N HIS A 50 26.63 -8.16 -6.06
CA HIS A 50 25.33 -7.50 -5.96
C HIS A 50 25.13 -6.48 -7.08
N TYR A 51 26.14 -5.67 -7.39
CA TYR A 51 26.06 -4.70 -8.49
C TYR A 51 25.92 -5.39 -9.84
N ALA A 52 26.72 -6.43 -10.13
CA ALA A 52 26.61 -7.19 -11.37
C ALA A 52 25.22 -7.82 -11.52
N ALA A 53 24.70 -8.46 -10.48
CA ALA A 53 23.37 -9.08 -10.45
C ALA A 53 22.24 -8.06 -10.64
N ARG A 54 22.34 -6.88 -10.01
CA ARG A 54 21.36 -5.78 -10.12
C ARG A 54 21.28 -5.20 -11.53
N HIS A 55 22.42 -5.16 -12.24
CA HIS A 55 22.49 -4.58 -13.58
C HIS A 55 22.46 -5.62 -14.71
N GLY A 56 22.34 -6.91 -14.38
CA GLY A 56 22.19 -7.98 -15.37
C GLY A 56 23.46 -8.34 -16.14
N HIS A 57 24.62 -8.09 -15.57
CA HIS A 57 25.90 -8.35 -16.24
C HIS A 57 26.40 -9.77 -15.94
N LEU A 58 25.87 -10.75 -16.68
CA LEU A 58 26.17 -12.16 -16.51
C LEU A 58 27.66 -12.46 -16.66
N ASP A 59 28.33 -11.93 -17.68
CA ASP A 59 29.74 -12.09 -17.93
C ASP A 59 30.64 -11.60 -16.77
N VAL A 60 30.25 -10.49 -16.14
CA VAL A 60 30.92 -9.97 -14.94
C VAL A 60 30.64 -10.89 -13.75
N MET A 61 29.43 -11.41 -13.59
CA MET A 61 29.09 -12.35 -12.52
C MET A 61 29.92 -13.64 -12.64
N GLU A 62 30.00 -14.20 -13.85
CA GLU A 62 30.84 -15.38 -14.14
C GLU A 62 32.29 -15.15 -13.76
N PHE A 63 32.85 -14.00 -14.13
CA PHE A 63 34.21 -13.63 -13.78
C PHE A 63 34.40 -13.54 -12.26
N LEU A 64 33.47 -12.86 -11.55
CA LEU A 64 33.54 -12.69 -10.11
C LEU A 64 33.47 -14.04 -9.38
N ILE A 65 32.58 -14.94 -9.79
CA ILE A 65 32.39 -16.24 -9.14
C ILE A 65 33.52 -17.21 -9.51
N LYS A 66 33.78 -17.44 -10.81
CA LYS A 66 34.71 -18.49 -11.24
C LYS A 66 36.18 -18.12 -11.09
N GLN A 67 36.52 -16.83 -11.28
CA GLN A 67 37.92 -16.42 -11.25
C GLN A 67 38.34 -15.72 -9.95
N LEU A 68 37.41 -14.99 -9.29
CA LEU A 68 37.71 -14.31 -8.03
C LEU A 68 37.16 -15.03 -6.82
N GLY A 69 36.42 -16.13 -6.98
CA GLY A 69 35.87 -16.93 -5.89
C GLY A 69 34.80 -16.18 -5.08
N ALA A 70 34.02 -15.30 -5.74
CA ALA A 70 32.94 -14.62 -5.04
C ALA A 70 31.88 -15.63 -4.56
N ASP A 71 31.50 -15.51 -3.29
CA ASP A 71 30.45 -16.33 -2.68
C ASP A 71 29.08 -15.90 -3.21
N VAL A 72 28.33 -16.84 -3.81
CA VAL A 72 26.98 -16.60 -4.33
C VAL A 72 25.96 -16.28 -3.23
N GLU A 73 26.26 -16.68 -1.99
CA GLU A 73 25.44 -16.45 -0.81
C GLU A 73 25.85 -15.20 -0.01
N VAL A 74 26.81 -14.41 -0.51
CA VAL A 74 27.21 -13.16 0.13
C VAL A 74 25.98 -12.23 0.31
N TYR A 75 25.87 -11.59 1.47
CA TYR A 75 24.75 -10.71 1.78
C TYR A 75 25.21 -9.30 2.16
N ASN A 76 24.38 -8.33 1.88
CA ASN A 76 24.58 -6.93 2.26
C ASN A 76 23.93 -6.59 3.62
N ASN A 77 23.95 -5.32 4.03
CA ASN A 77 23.40 -4.85 5.32
C ASN A 77 21.87 -5.07 5.48
N ASP A 78 21.14 -5.33 4.39
CA ASP A 78 19.72 -5.71 4.40
C ASP A 78 19.53 -7.22 4.23
N TYR A 79 20.59 -8.02 4.39
CA TYR A 79 20.61 -9.46 4.15
C TYR A 79 20.21 -9.87 2.74
N LYS A 80 20.21 -8.92 1.79
CA LYS A 80 20.01 -9.25 0.39
C LYS A 80 21.20 -10.02 -0.15
N ARG A 81 20.93 -11.02 -0.96
CA ARG A 81 21.90 -11.76 -1.77
C ARG A 81 21.83 -11.32 -3.23
N PRO A 82 22.83 -11.62 -4.05
CA PRO A 82 22.81 -11.33 -5.49
C PRO A 82 21.54 -11.84 -6.18
N LEU A 83 21.02 -13.02 -5.76
CA LEU A 83 19.78 -13.59 -6.29
C LEU A 83 18.56 -12.67 -6.05
N HIS A 84 18.45 -12.00 -4.90
CA HIS A 84 17.38 -11.02 -4.66
C HIS A 84 17.47 -9.84 -5.63
N GLU A 85 18.68 -9.36 -5.93
CA GLU A 85 18.87 -8.24 -6.84
C GLU A 85 18.51 -8.62 -8.28
N ALA A 86 19.04 -9.76 -8.78
CA ALA A 86 18.71 -10.26 -10.12
C ALA A 86 17.20 -10.54 -10.27
N ALA A 87 16.57 -11.15 -9.26
CA ALA A 87 15.14 -11.44 -9.27
C ALA A 87 14.28 -10.16 -9.26
N THR A 88 14.65 -9.14 -8.47
CA THR A 88 13.94 -7.86 -8.44
C THR A 88 14.00 -7.15 -9.78
N MET A 89 15.14 -7.19 -10.45
CA MET A 89 15.39 -6.44 -11.69
C MET A 89 14.97 -7.21 -12.96
N GLY A 90 14.60 -8.49 -12.84
CA GLY A 90 14.11 -9.27 -13.97
C GLY A 90 15.21 -9.88 -14.86
N HIS A 91 16.40 -10.06 -14.32
CA HIS A 91 17.52 -10.60 -15.08
C HIS A 91 17.53 -12.13 -15.04
N GLU A 92 16.74 -12.76 -15.92
CA GLU A 92 16.51 -14.21 -15.95
C GLU A 92 17.80 -15.03 -16.08
N GLU A 93 18.71 -14.63 -16.98
CA GLU A 93 19.99 -15.32 -17.19
C GLU A 93 20.86 -15.29 -15.93
N CYS A 94 20.90 -14.14 -15.24
CA CYS A 94 21.62 -13.99 -13.97
C CYS A 94 21.00 -14.85 -12.86
N VAL A 95 19.65 -14.88 -12.78
CA VAL A 95 18.93 -15.75 -11.85
C VAL A 95 19.26 -17.22 -12.11
N SER A 96 19.17 -17.66 -13.39
CA SER A 96 19.48 -19.03 -13.79
C SER A 96 20.90 -19.42 -13.41
N TYR A 97 21.86 -18.55 -13.71
CA TYR A 97 23.25 -18.78 -13.40
C TYR A 97 23.52 -18.89 -11.89
N LEU A 98 23.00 -17.95 -11.09
CA LEU A 98 23.14 -18.00 -9.61
C LEU A 98 22.58 -19.30 -9.01
N LEU A 99 21.41 -19.75 -9.50
CA LEU A 99 20.80 -21.00 -9.06
C LEU A 99 21.65 -22.23 -9.47
N GLN A 100 22.24 -22.23 -10.64
CA GLN A 100 23.18 -23.28 -11.10
C GLN A 100 24.46 -23.33 -10.26
N GLU A 101 24.96 -22.18 -9.81
CA GLU A 101 26.12 -22.07 -8.93
C GLU A 101 25.78 -22.34 -7.45
N GLY A 102 24.54 -22.76 -7.15
CA GLY A 102 24.10 -23.24 -5.84
C GLY A 102 23.51 -22.17 -4.92
N ALA A 103 23.08 -21.02 -5.44
CA ALA A 103 22.36 -20.04 -4.63
C ALA A 103 21.07 -20.62 -4.06
N ASN A 104 20.81 -20.37 -2.76
CA ASN A 104 19.58 -20.78 -2.10
C ASN A 104 18.38 -20.00 -2.65
N VAL A 105 17.49 -20.70 -3.34
CA VAL A 105 16.31 -20.16 -4.01
C VAL A 105 15.35 -19.44 -3.05
N ASP A 106 15.27 -19.90 -1.80
CA ASP A 106 14.40 -19.36 -0.75
C ASP A 106 15.17 -18.57 0.31
N SER A 107 16.33 -18.04 -0.05
CA SER A 107 17.12 -17.20 0.84
C SER A 107 16.31 -16.00 1.34
N LEU A 108 16.48 -15.61 2.60
CA LEU A 108 15.72 -14.52 3.21
C LEU A 108 16.57 -13.24 3.32
N LYS A 109 16.01 -12.12 2.89
CA LYS A 109 16.50 -10.78 3.22
C LYS A 109 15.72 -10.21 4.41
N LYS A 110 16.08 -8.99 4.83
CA LYS A 110 15.39 -8.24 5.90
C LYS A 110 13.86 -8.30 5.75
N ALA A 111 13.17 -8.52 6.87
CA ALA A 111 11.74 -8.76 6.96
C ALA A 111 11.26 -10.04 6.26
N ASP A 112 12.14 -11.04 6.08
CA ASP A 112 11.89 -12.39 5.58
C ASP A 112 11.33 -12.43 4.15
N TRP A 113 11.81 -11.53 3.29
CA TRP A 113 11.45 -11.55 1.89
C TRP A 113 12.33 -12.52 1.11
N THR A 114 11.72 -13.36 0.27
CA THR A 114 12.39 -14.30 -0.65
C THR A 114 12.67 -13.64 -2.01
N PRO A 115 13.57 -14.22 -2.85
CA PRO A 115 13.74 -13.80 -4.25
C PRO A 115 12.45 -13.86 -5.05
N LEU A 116 11.59 -14.86 -4.84
CA LEU A 116 10.28 -14.99 -5.48
C LEU A 116 9.34 -13.84 -5.12
N MET A 117 9.28 -13.45 -3.85
CA MET A 117 8.51 -12.27 -3.42
C MET A 117 9.02 -10.99 -4.09
N MET A 118 10.34 -10.85 -4.21
CA MET A 118 10.95 -9.70 -4.89
C MET A 118 10.62 -9.66 -6.38
N ALA A 119 10.66 -10.80 -7.07
CA ALA A 119 10.26 -10.92 -8.48
C ALA A 119 8.77 -10.54 -8.67
N CYS A 120 7.89 -10.91 -7.74
CA CYS A 120 6.46 -10.57 -7.78
C CYS A 120 6.17 -9.08 -7.61
N THR A 121 7.10 -8.25 -7.09
CA THR A 121 6.94 -6.79 -7.05
C THR A 121 7.03 -6.14 -8.44
N ARG A 122 7.44 -6.90 -9.44
CA ARG A 122 7.61 -6.47 -10.84
C ARG A 122 6.92 -7.48 -11.75
N LYS A 123 6.73 -7.15 -13.04
CA LYS A 123 6.11 -8.05 -14.02
C LYS A 123 7.13 -9.06 -14.60
N ASN A 124 7.97 -9.64 -13.75
CA ASN A 124 9.08 -10.50 -14.18
C ASN A 124 8.64 -11.96 -14.25
N LEU A 125 7.70 -12.29 -15.14
CA LEU A 125 7.11 -13.63 -15.23
C LEU A 125 8.17 -14.71 -15.50
N ASP A 126 9.13 -14.45 -16.41
CA ASP A 126 10.19 -15.41 -16.75
C ASP A 126 11.06 -15.75 -15.53
N VAL A 127 11.42 -14.75 -14.75
CA VAL A 127 12.15 -14.93 -13.48
C VAL A 127 11.33 -15.72 -12.46
N ILE A 128 10.02 -15.43 -12.34
CA ILE A 128 9.12 -16.16 -11.44
C ILE A 128 9.04 -17.63 -11.84
N GLN A 129 8.85 -17.91 -13.13
CA GLN A 129 8.85 -19.28 -13.67
C GLN A 129 10.17 -20.00 -13.39
N LYS A 130 11.29 -19.30 -13.58
CA LYS A 130 12.62 -19.85 -13.32
C LYS A 130 12.82 -20.20 -11.83
N LEU A 131 12.46 -19.30 -10.92
CA LEU A 131 12.55 -19.55 -9.48
C LEU A 131 11.68 -20.75 -9.08
N LEU A 132 10.42 -20.80 -9.53
CA LEU A 132 9.50 -21.90 -9.24
C LEU A 132 10.01 -23.24 -9.80
N SER A 133 10.57 -23.26 -11.03
CA SER A 133 11.15 -24.48 -11.61
C SER A 133 12.38 -25.00 -10.85
N HIS A 134 13.05 -24.13 -10.08
CA HIS A 134 14.16 -24.50 -9.19
C HIS A 134 13.71 -24.73 -7.73
N GLY A 135 12.41 -24.89 -7.50
CA GLY A 135 11.85 -25.29 -6.22
C GLY A 135 11.60 -24.15 -5.24
N ALA A 136 11.47 -22.90 -5.69
CA ALA A 136 11.04 -21.81 -4.81
C ALA A 136 9.67 -22.10 -4.21
N ASP A 137 9.54 -21.95 -2.89
CA ASP A 137 8.28 -22.15 -2.18
C ASP A 137 7.43 -20.85 -2.22
N PRO A 138 6.33 -20.80 -3.00
CA PRO A 138 5.49 -19.62 -3.10
C PRO A 138 4.68 -19.33 -1.83
N THR A 139 4.63 -20.29 -0.88
CA THR A 139 3.83 -20.21 0.35
C THR A 139 4.59 -19.54 1.50
N LEU A 140 5.90 -19.40 1.40
CA LEU A 140 6.72 -18.72 2.41
C LEU A 140 6.17 -17.31 2.68
N ARG A 141 6.22 -16.91 3.95
CA ARG A 141 5.61 -15.66 4.41
C ARG A 141 6.68 -14.72 4.99
N ASN A 142 6.58 -13.46 4.64
CA ASN A 142 7.38 -12.40 5.23
C ASN A 142 6.90 -12.05 6.66
N LYS A 143 7.55 -11.10 7.33
CA LYS A 143 7.18 -10.67 8.69
C LYS A 143 5.76 -10.09 8.81
N ASP A 144 5.18 -9.60 7.73
CA ASP A 144 3.79 -9.12 7.68
C ASP A 144 2.78 -10.25 7.44
N GLY A 145 3.29 -11.47 7.24
CA GLY A 145 2.50 -12.65 6.89
C GLY A 145 2.10 -12.72 5.42
N TRP A 146 2.72 -11.92 4.56
CA TRP A 146 2.48 -11.93 3.12
C TRP A 146 3.36 -12.95 2.43
N ASN A 147 2.79 -13.69 1.47
CA ASN A 147 3.52 -14.54 0.55
C ASN A 147 3.60 -13.88 -0.85
N SER A 148 4.25 -14.57 -1.79
CA SER A 148 4.39 -14.11 -3.18
C SER A 148 3.04 -13.79 -3.85
N PHE A 149 2.00 -14.56 -3.53
CA PHE A 149 0.66 -14.38 -4.09
C PHE A 149 -0.03 -13.10 -3.59
N HIS A 150 0.09 -12.77 -2.30
CA HIS A 150 -0.39 -11.48 -1.78
C HIS A 150 0.24 -10.31 -2.52
N ILE A 151 1.56 -10.41 -2.77
CA ILE A 151 2.32 -9.36 -3.46
C ILE A 151 1.86 -9.25 -4.92
N ALA A 152 1.74 -10.36 -5.64
CA ALA A 152 1.27 -10.38 -7.02
C ALA A 152 -0.14 -9.79 -7.17
N CYS A 153 -1.05 -10.10 -6.23
CA CYS A 153 -2.40 -9.56 -6.19
C CYS A 153 -2.41 -8.05 -5.91
N ARG A 154 -1.55 -7.57 -5.01
CA ARG A 154 -1.38 -6.14 -4.73
C ARG A 154 -0.86 -5.36 -5.94
N GLU A 155 0.13 -5.93 -6.64
CA GLU A 155 0.76 -5.28 -7.79
C GLU A 155 -0.10 -5.36 -9.07
N GLY A 156 -1.18 -6.14 -9.04
CA GLY A 156 -2.11 -6.24 -10.16
C GLY A 156 -1.54 -6.94 -11.39
N HIS A 157 -0.87 -8.08 -11.21
CA HIS A 157 -0.25 -8.83 -12.30
C HIS A 157 -1.03 -10.12 -12.62
N PRO A 158 -2.02 -10.10 -13.54
CA PRO A 158 -2.91 -11.22 -13.82
C PRO A 158 -2.16 -12.50 -14.18
N LEU A 159 -1.22 -12.43 -15.13
CA LEU A 159 -0.44 -13.60 -15.56
C LEU A 159 0.39 -14.23 -14.43
N VAL A 160 0.95 -13.39 -13.55
CA VAL A 160 1.70 -13.88 -12.38
C VAL A 160 0.76 -14.56 -11.39
N VAL A 161 -0.42 -13.96 -11.14
CA VAL A 161 -1.47 -14.51 -10.27
C VAL A 161 -1.93 -15.88 -10.80
N GLU A 162 -2.23 -15.99 -12.08
CA GLU A 162 -2.63 -17.26 -12.70
C GLU A 162 -1.52 -18.33 -12.61
N HIS A 163 -0.28 -17.94 -12.85
CA HIS A 163 0.86 -18.84 -12.77
C HIS A 163 1.08 -19.36 -11.35
N LEU A 164 0.99 -18.49 -10.33
CA LEU A 164 1.10 -18.88 -8.92
C LEU A 164 -0.06 -19.77 -8.47
N LEU A 165 -1.30 -19.52 -8.95
CA LEU A 165 -2.46 -20.42 -8.72
C LEU A 165 -2.27 -21.79 -9.37
N HIS A 166 -1.59 -21.86 -10.51
CA HIS A 166 -1.27 -23.12 -11.14
C HIS A 166 -0.20 -23.89 -10.35
N ALA A 167 0.85 -23.20 -9.90
CA ALA A 167 1.94 -23.79 -9.11
C ALA A 167 1.50 -24.23 -7.71
N ALA A 168 0.59 -23.48 -7.07
CA ALA A 168 0.07 -23.76 -5.73
C ALA A 168 -1.45 -23.43 -5.65
N PRO A 169 -2.34 -24.38 -6.00
CA PRO A 169 -3.78 -24.11 -6.15
C PRO A 169 -4.48 -23.58 -4.90
N ASP A 170 -3.99 -23.88 -3.71
CA ASP A 170 -4.57 -23.42 -2.43
C ASP A 170 -3.92 -22.16 -1.85
N ILE A 171 -2.99 -21.52 -2.56
CA ILE A 171 -2.22 -20.36 -2.07
C ILE A 171 -3.13 -19.16 -1.73
N TRP A 172 -4.30 -19.06 -2.37
CA TRP A 172 -5.29 -18.02 -2.15
C TRP A 172 -5.92 -18.04 -0.74
N ARG A 173 -5.87 -19.17 -0.04
CA ARG A 173 -6.43 -19.34 1.32
C ARG A 173 -5.62 -18.65 2.40
N THR A 174 -4.44 -18.14 2.06
CA THR A 174 -3.55 -17.50 3.02
C THR A 174 -4.08 -16.12 3.46
N LYS A 175 -3.76 -15.75 4.69
CA LYS A 175 -4.10 -14.44 5.27
C LYS A 175 -2.83 -13.81 5.85
N SER A 176 -2.68 -12.51 5.74
CA SER A 176 -1.62 -11.76 6.42
C SER A 176 -1.78 -11.81 7.95
N ASN A 177 -0.83 -11.26 8.70
CA ASN A 177 -0.91 -11.16 10.15
C ASN A 177 -2.09 -10.29 10.63
N THR A 178 -2.58 -9.41 9.78
CA THR A 178 -3.79 -8.61 10.02
C THR A 178 -5.08 -9.26 9.49
N GLY A 179 -5.03 -10.52 9.10
CA GLY A 179 -6.19 -11.25 8.59
C GLY A 179 -6.59 -10.92 7.16
N ARG A 180 -5.82 -10.08 6.45
CA ARG A 180 -6.13 -9.67 5.07
C ARG A 180 -5.83 -10.80 4.09
N THR A 181 -6.76 -11.05 3.19
CA THR A 181 -6.60 -12.00 2.09
C THR A 181 -5.99 -11.34 0.86
N PRO A 182 -5.48 -12.10 -0.13
CA PRO A 182 -5.10 -11.58 -1.43
C PRO A 182 -6.20 -10.73 -2.11
N LEU A 183 -7.49 -11.10 -1.93
CA LEU A 183 -8.62 -10.34 -2.45
C LEU A 183 -8.73 -8.93 -1.83
N HIS A 184 -8.48 -8.78 -0.52
CA HIS A 184 -8.39 -7.46 0.12
C HIS A 184 -7.28 -6.62 -0.52
N SER A 185 -6.11 -7.23 -0.76
CA SER A 185 -4.97 -6.52 -1.35
C SER A 185 -5.28 -6.06 -2.79
N ALA A 186 -5.86 -6.93 -3.62
CA ALA A 186 -6.25 -6.59 -4.98
C ALA A 186 -7.34 -5.49 -5.02
N ALA A 187 -8.35 -5.59 -4.15
CA ALA A 187 -9.44 -4.61 -4.06
C ALA A 187 -8.95 -3.24 -3.60
N MET A 188 -8.07 -3.20 -2.60
CA MET A 188 -7.48 -1.97 -2.07
C MET A 188 -6.67 -1.18 -3.12
N HIS A 189 -6.05 -1.90 -4.09
CA HIS A 189 -5.20 -1.29 -5.12
C HIS A 189 -5.89 -1.18 -6.49
N GLY A 190 -7.18 -1.51 -6.58
CA GLY A 190 -7.95 -1.36 -7.81
C GLY A 190 -7.57 -2.32 -8.93
N CYS A 191 -7.05 -3.48 -8.59
CA CYS A 191 -6.57 -4.48 -9.54
C CYS A 191 -7.74 -5.30 -10.12
N GLU A 192 -8.55 -4.70 -10.99
CA GLU A 192 -9.83 -5.24 -11.48
C GLU A 192 -9.68 -6.63 -12.11
N GLU A 193 -8.72 -6.80 -13.02
CA GLU A 193 -8.46 -8.08 -13.70
C GLU A 193 -8.08 -9.19 -12.72
N VAL A 194 -7.24 -8.87 -11.74
CA VAL A 194 -6.86 -9.81 -10.67
C VAL A 194 -8.06 -10.15 -9.80
N VAL A 195 -8.88 -9.16 -9.42
CA VAL A 195 -10.13 -9.40 -8.67
C VAL A 195 -11.04 -10.36 -9.44
N SER A 196 -11.22 -10.16 -10.76
CA SER A 196 -12.02 -11.08 -11.59
C SER A 196 -11.50 -12.52 -11.52
N ILE A 197 -10.18 -12.71 -11.69
CA ILE A 197 -9.54 -14.03 -11.60
C ILE A 197 -9.78 -14.66 -10.21
N LEU A 198 -9.60 -13.88 -9.14
CA LEU A 198 -9.79 -14.35 -7.78
C LEU A 198 -11.23 -14.78 -7.49
N LEU A 199 -12.22 -14.03 -7.99
CA LEU A 199 -13.63 -14.36 -7.83
C LEU A 199 -14.06 -15.59 -8.65
N GLU A 200 -13.45 -15.81 -9.80
CA GLU A 200 -13.77 -16.94 -10.69
C GLU A 200 -13.07 -18.23 -10.26
N ARG A 201 -11.85 -18.16 -9.73
CA ARG A 201 -11.01 -19.32 -9.47
C ARG A 201 -10.82 -19.67 -8.00
N CYS A 202 -11.13 -18.74 -7.09
CA CYS A 202 -10.90 -18.89 -5.66
C CYS A 202 -12.23 -18.90 -4.89
N GLY A 203 -12.35 -19.75 -3.88
CA GLY A 203 -13.58 -19.90 -3.09
C GLY A 203 -13.67 -18.91 -1.92
N TYR A 204 -13.47 -17.62 -2.15
CA TYR A 204 -13.68 -16.61 -1.12
C TYR A 204 -15.15 -16.51 -0.70
N THR A 205 -15.41 -16.34 0.59
CA THR A 205 -16.75 -16.03 1.08
C THR A 205 -17.06 -14.54 0.90
N PRO A 206 -18.29 -14.18 0.47
CA PRO A 206 -18.74 -12.79 0.47
C PRO A 206 -18.51 -12.14 1.83
N ASN A 207 -18.09 -10.90 1.85
CA ASN A 207 -17.86 -10.14 3.07
C ASN A 207 -16.85 -10.75 4.07
N SER A 208 -15.90 -11.56 3.59
CA SER A 208 -14.74 -11.96 4.41
C SER A 208 -14.05 -10.72 4.98
N THR A 209 -13.75 -10.73 6.27
CA THR A 209 -13.16 -9.58 6.95
C THR A 209 -11.70 -9.82 7.35
N ASP A 210 -10.95 -8.75 7.42
CA ASP A 210 -9.67 -8.69 8.15
C ASP A 210 -9.89 -8.58 9.67
N CYS A 211 -8.82 -8.42 10.46
CA CYS A 211 -8.91 -8.29 11.92
C CYS A 211 -9.64 -7.02 12.39
N CYS A 212 -9.78 -6.01 11.53
CA CYS A 212 -10.53 -4.79 11.81
C CYS A 212 -12.00 -4.87 11.33
N GLY A 213 -12.43 -6.00 10.76
CA GLY A 213 -13.77 -6.14 10.18
C GLY A 213 -13.92 -5.51 8.80
N VAL A 214 -12.83 -5.09 8.18
CA VAL A 214 -12.84 -4.48 6.85
C VAL A 214 -13.04 -5.57 5.80
N THR A 215 -13.95 -5.34 4.84
CA THR A 215 -14.19 -6.22 3.71
C THR A 215 -13.45 -5.75 2.45
N PRO A 216 -13.23 -6.60 1.42
CA PRO A 216 -12.68 -6.17 0.14
C PRO A 216 -13.49 -5.05 -0.53
N PHE A 217 -14.83 -5.06 -0.37
CA PHE A 217 -15.70 -3.98 -0.88
C PHE A 217 -15.40 -2.64 -0.19
N MET A 218 -15.24 -2.63 1.14
CA MET A 218 -14.85 -1.43 1.88
C MET A 218 -13.50 -0.91 1.40
N ASP A 219 -12.53 -1.80 1.17
CA ASP A 219 -11.23 -1.41 0.64
C ASP A 219 -11.34 -0.77 -0.76
N ALA A 220 -12.16 -1.32 -1.64
CA ALA A 220 -12.38 -0.77 -2.98
C ALA A 220 -12.98 0.64 -2.93
N VAL A 221 -14.09 0.83 -2.19
CA VAL A 221 -14.80 2.13 -2.18
C VAL A 221 -14.01 3.22 -1.43
N ARG A 222 -13.36 2.89 -0.32
CA ARG A 222 -12.55 3.87 0.43
C ARG A 222 -11.31 4.36 -0.34
N ASN A 223 -10.87 3.62 -1.36
CA ASN A 223 -9.76 4.00 -2.23
C ASN A 223 -10.25 4.47 -3.62
N GLY A 224 -11.57 4.59 -3.84
CA GLY A 224 -12.16 5.13 -5.08
C GLY A 224 -12.17 4.14 -6.26
N HIS A 225 -11.96 2.85 -6.01
CA HIS A 225 -11.90 1.82 -7.06
C HIS A 225 -13.30 1.29 -7.41
N LEU A 226 -14.12 2.14 -8.04
CA LEU A 226 -15.50 1.82 -8.38
C LEU A 226 -15.67 0.60 -9.31
N PRO A 227 -14.83 0.38 -10.35
CA PRO A 227 -14.93 -0.83 -11.16
C PRO A 227 -14.82 -2.10 -10.33
N VAL A 228 -13.86 -2.14 -9.39
CA VAL A 228 -13.68 -3.27 -8.46
C VAL A 228 -14.88 -3.40 -7.50
N ALA A 229 -15.39 -2.29 -6.98
CA ALA A 229 -16.56 -2.31 -6.10
C ALA A 229 -17.80 -2.89 -6.81
N LYS A 230 -18.07 -2.49 -8.07
CA LYS A 230 -19.14 -3.04 -8.90
C LYS A 230 -18.96 -4.54 -9.15
N LEU A 231 -17.75 -4.96 -9.50
CA LEU A 231 -17.41 -6.37 -9.71
C LEU A 231 -17.68 -7.23 -8.47
N LEU A 232 -17.29 -6.73 -7.27
CA LEU A 232 -17.54 -7.41 -6.00
C LEU A 232 -19.04 -7.50 -5.67
N LEU A 233 -19.85 -6.50 -6.02
CA LEU A 233 -21.30 -6.55 -5.85
C LEU A 233 -21.94 -7.56 -6.79
N GLU A 234 -21.62 -7.49 -8.08
CA GLU A 234 -22.27 -8.28 -9.13
C GLU A 234 -21.87 -9.77 -9.07
N LYS A 235 -20.58 -10.04 -8.96
CA LYS A 235 -20.05 -11.42 -9.01
C LYS A 235 -19.88 -12.07 -7.64
N HIS A 236 -19.80 -11.29 -6.56
CA HIS A 236 -19.47 -11.84 -5.24
C HIS A 236 -20.49 -11.51 -4.14
N GLN A 237 -21.60 -10.87 -4.50
CA GLN A 237 -22.67 -10.52 -3.55
C GLN A 237 -22.16 -9.76 -2.31
N ALA A 238 -21.18 -8.85 -2.50
CA ALA A 238 -20.64 -8.04 -1.45
C ALA A 238 -21.72 -7.15 -0.83
N SER A 239 -21.68 -6.93 0.48
CA SER A 239 -22.63 -6.06 1.16
C SER A 239 -22.17 -4.61 1.15
N PRO A 240 -22.95 -3.66 0.59
CA PRO A 240 -22.59 -2.23 0.64
C PRO A 240 -22.86 -1.59 2.00
N VAL A 241 -23.39 -2.34 2.96
CA VAL A 241 -23.76 -1.85 4.30
C VAL A 241 -23.09 -2.64 5.43
N ALA A 242 -22.18 -3.57 5.11
CA ALA A 242 -21.40 -4.28 6.11
C ALA A 242 -20.66 -3.27 7.02
N ALA A 243 -20.52 -3.59 8.30
CA ALA A 243 -19.84 -2.73 9.27
C ALA A 243 -18.50 -3.37 9.67
N ASP A 244 -17.47 -2.53 9.90
CA ASP A 244 -16.23 -2.96 10.53
C ASP A 244 -16.41 -3.17 12.05
N VAL A 245 -15.35 -3.55 12.76
CA VAL A 245 -15.41 -3.83 14.22
C VAL A 245 -15.79 -2.61 15.06
N LEU A 246 -15.64 -1.40 14.55
CA LEU A 246 -16.06 -0.17 15.20
C LEU A 246 -17.50 0.23 14.85
N GLY A 247 -18.15 -0.49 13.92
CA GLY A 247 -19.47 -0.17 13.41
C GLY A 247 -19.47 0.84 12.28
N ALA A 248 -18.30 1.22 11.72
CA ALA A 248 -18.24 2.08 10.57
C ALA A 248 -18.54 1.28 9.28
N LYS A 249 -19.38 1.85 8.43
CA LYS A 249 -19.88 1.27 7.18
C LYS A 249 -19.20 1.93 5.97
N PRO A 250 -19.31 1.40 4.75
CA PRO A 250 -18.72 2.00 3.55
C PRO A 250 -18.98 3.49 3.38
N VAL A 251 -20.20 3.97 3.64
CA VAL A 251 -20.55 5.40 3.57
C VAL A 251 -19.73 6.29 4.53
N HIS A 252 -19.39 5.78 5.70
CA HIS A 252 -18.52 6.47 6.65
C HIS A 252 -17.05 6.47 6.16
N GLN A 253 -16.59 5.35 5.62
CA GLN A 253 -15.21 5.21 5.18
C GLN A 253 -14.92 6.11 3.96
N VAL A 254 -15.84 6.22 3.00
CA VAL A 254 -15.66 7.13 1.85
C VAL A 254 -15.68 8.61 2.30
N ALA A 255 -16.41 8.94 3.35
CA ALA A 255 -16.41 10.27 3.95
C ALA A 255 -15.08 10.60 4.65
N VAL A 256 -14.46 9.62 5.30
CA VAL A 256 -13.10 9.75 5.90
C VAL A 256 -12.03 9.95 4.84
N THR A 257 -12.13 9.27 3.70
CA THR A 257 -11.08 9.29 2.68
C THR A 257 -11.31 10.31 1.56
N GLY A 258 -12.44 11.02 1.58
CA GLY A 258 -12.72 12.07 0.62
C GLY A 258 -13.15 11.58 -0.77
N GLN A 259 -13.68 10.36 -0.90
CA GLN A 259 -14.02 9.73 -2.18
C GLN A 259 -15.44 10.13 -2.64
N GLU A 260 -15.55 11.25 -3.34
CA GLU A 260 -16.86 11.82 -3.73
C GLU A 260 -17.64 10.91 -4.68
N GLU A 261 -17.01 10.39 -5.73
CA GLU A 261 -17.68 9.50 -6.69
C GLU A 261 -18.15 8.20 -6.03
N ALA A 262 -17.37 7.65 -5.09
CA ALA A 262 -17.77 6.47 -4.32
C ALA A 262 -18.95 6.79 -3.37
N LEU A 263 -19.00 7.99 -2.80
CA LEU A 263 -20.15 8.44 -2.01
C LEU A 263 -21.42 8.52 -2.87
N ARG A 264 -21.34 9.16 -4.03
CA ARG A 264 -22.48 9.24 -4.98
C ARG A 264 -22.94 7.85 -5.42
N PHE A 265 -22.00 6.97 -5.74
CA PHE A 265 -22.30 5.58 -6.10
C PHE A 265 -23.03 4.83 -4.96
N LEU A 266 -22.56 4.93 -3.70
CA LEU A 266 -23.22 4.27 -2.58
C LEU A 266 -24.67 4.78 -2.35
N VAL A 267 -24.87 6.10 -2.46
CA VAL A 267 -26.16 6.71 -2.15
C VAL A 267 -27.14 6.64 -3.33
N LEU A 268 -26.70 7.02 -4.54
CA LEU A 268 -27.59 7.15 -5.70
C LEU A 268 -27.81 5.81 -6.41
N ASP A 269 -26.74 5.02 -6.60
CA ASP A 269 -26.84 3.77 -7.36
C ASP A 269 -27.27 2.59 -6.48
N LEU A 270 -26.80 2.55 -5.23
CA LEU A 270 -27.06 1.44 -4.31
C LEU A 270 -28.14 1.75 -3.25
N GLY A 271 -28.65 2.98 -3.17
CA GLY A 271 -29.68 3.38 -2.23
C GLY A 271 -29.24 3.31 -0.76
N VAL A 272 -27.94 3.41 -0.48
CA VAL A 272 -27.44 3.40 0.90
C VAL A 272 -27.93 4.65 1.62
N ASP A 273 -28.57 4.48 2.79
CA ASP A 273 -29.00 5.60 3.61
C ASP A 273 -27.82 6.46 4.04
N ILE A 274 -27.81 7.73 3.60
CA ILE A 274 -26.76 8.70 3.85
C ILE A 274 -26.65 9.10 5.33
N ASN A 275 -27.75 8.95 6.07
CA ASN A 275 -27.86 9.30 7.49
C ASN A 275 -27.56 8.12 8.42
N GLN A 276 -27.07 7.01 7.88
CA GLN A 276 -26.65 5.87 8.68
C GLN A 276 -25.71 6.32 9.80
N ARG A 277 -25.97 5.80 10.99
CA ARG A 277 -25.12 6.00 12.16
C ARG A 277 -24.14 4.82 12.26
N GLY A 278 -22.87 5.15 12.42
CA GLY A 278 -21.80 4.17 12.65
C GLY A 278 -21.14 4.39 14.00
N THR A 279 -20.45 3.38 14.48
CA THR A 279 -19.75 3.35 15.77
C THR A 279 -20.66 3.46 16.99
N ASP A 280 -20.13 3.14 18.17
CA ASP A 280 -20.83 3.25 19.46
C ASP A 280 -21.24 4.68 19.80
N ILE A 281 -20.55 5.66 19.24
CA ILE A 281 -20.83 7.09 19.43
C ILE A 281 -21.77 7.66 18.38
N GLN A 282 -22.28 6.83 17.47
CA GLN A 282 -23.31 7.17 16.47
C GLN A 282 -22.93 8.33 15.51
N LEU A 283 -21.71 8.34 15.02
CA LEU A 283 -21.29 9.30 14.01
C LEU A 283 -21.94 9.01 12.66
N THR A 284 -22.32 10.06 11.94
CA THR A 284 -22.74 9.99 10.51
C THR A 284 -21.56 10.27 9.58
N ALA A 285 -21.73 10.01 8.29
CA ALA A 285 -20.74 10.36 7.26
C ALA A 285 -20.34 11.85 7.30
N LEU A 286 -21.31 12.74 7.60
CA LEU A 286 -21.06 14.18 7.72
C LEU A 286 -20.11 14.52 8.89
N HIS A 287 -20.24 13.83 10.03
CA HIS A 287 -19.31 14.00 11.15
C HIS A 287 -17.87 13.62 10.76
N TYR A 288 -17.70 12.51 10.04
CA TYR A 288 -16.38 12.09 9.57
C TYR A 288 -15.80 13.06 8.55
N ALA A 289 -16.57 13.44 7.52
CA ALA A 289 -16.12 14.40 6.51
C ALA A 289 -15.69 15.74 7.13
N ALA A 290 -16.45 16.21 8.12
CA ALA A 290 -16.16 17.44 8.86
C ALA A 290 -14.85 17.34 9.65
N LYS A 291 -14.65 16.24 10.38
CA LYS A 291 -13.44 15.99 11.17
C LYS A 291 -12.18 15.95 10.31
N GLU A 292 -12.24 15.29 9.16
CA GLU A 292 -11.13 15.15 8.24
C GLU A 292 -10.93 16.38 7.31
N GLY A 293 -11.92 17.30 7.26
CA GLY A 293 -11.84 18.54 6.51
C GLY A 293 -12.18 18.43 5.02
N HIS A 294 -12.90 17.37 4.62
CA HIS A 294 -13.24 17.12 3.21
C HIS A 294 -14.43 17.99 2.76
N VAL A 295 -14.16 19.25 2.41
CA VAL A 295 -15.18 20.25 2.03
C VAL A 295 -16.06 19.79 0.85
N ALA A 296 -15.48 19.17 -0.17
CA ALA A 296 -16.24 18.62 -1.28
C ALA A 296 -17.26 17.58 -0.80
N ILE A 297 -16.83 16.63 0.01
CA ILE A 297 -17.69 15.60 0.60
C ILE A 297 -18.80 16.21 1.48
N ILE A 298 -18.49 17.23 2.30
CA ILE A 298 -19.49 17.93 3.12
C ILE A 298 -20.60 18.49 2.24
N LYS A 299 -20.24 19.19 1.16
CA LYS A 299 -21.22 19.74 0.20
C LYS A 299 -22.03 18.65 -0.47
N THR A 300 -21.38 17.62 -0.98
CA THR A 300 -22.05 16.50 -1.64
C THR A 300 -22.98 15.74 -0.68
N LEU A 301 -22.58 15.54 0.60
CA LEU A 301 -23.45 14.93 1.60
C LEU A 301 -24.74 15.75 1.82
N VAL A 302 -24.61 17.06 1.95
CA VAL A 302 -25.78 17.95 2.15
C VAL A 302 -26.65 18.01 0.88
N GLU A 303 -26.05 18.07 -0.33
CA GLU A 303 -26.75 17.98 -1.60
C GLU A 303 -27.57 16.69 -1.74
N LEU A 304 -27.03 15.57 -1.25
CA LEU A 304 -27.69 14.26 -1.26
C LEU A 304 -28.65 14.02 -0.11
N GLY A 305 -28.92 15.03 0.76
CA GLY A 305 -29.91 14.98 1.81
C GLY A 305 -29.40 14.50 3.15
N ALA A 306 -28.10 14.62 3.42
CA ALA A 306 -27.60 14.39 4.77
C ALA A 306 -28.20 15.40 5.77
N ASP A 307 -28.60 14.91 6.92
CA ASP A 307 -29.07 15.75 8.02
C ASP A 307 -27.92 16.62 8.56
N LEU A 308 -27.95 17.89 8.19
CA LEU A 308 -26.95 18.88 8.59
C LEU A 308 -26.87 19.03 10.12
N HIS A 309 -28.02 18.86 10.81
CA HIS A 309 -28.15 19.04 12.26
C HIS A 309 -27.99 17.72 13.04
N ALA A 310 -27.60 16.64 12.39
CA ALA A 310 -27.35 15.38 13.06
C ALA A 310 -26.33 15.56 14.20
N TRP A 311 -26.60 14.92 15.33
CA TRP A 311 -25.69 14.88 16.48
C TRP A 311 -25.27 13.44 16.80
N ASP A 312 -24.09 13.30 17.38
CA ASP A 312 -23.60 12.04 17.91
C ASP A 312 -24.13 11.77 19.32
N LYS A 313 -23.75 10.65 19.94
CA LYS A 313 -24.18 10.27 21.29
C LYS A 313 -23.80 11.26 22.40
N LYS A 314 -22.86 12.17 22.12
CA LYS A 314 -22.43 13.25 23.02
C LYS A 314 -23.08 14.61 22.70
N GLY A 315 -24.05 14.65 21.78
CA GLY A 315 -24.70 15.88 21.33
C GLY A 315 -23.83 16.74 20.41
N ARG A 316 -22.75 16.20 19.86
CA ARG A 316 -21.83 16.94 18.99
C ARG A 316 -22.32 16.88 17.54
N THR A 317 -22.35 18.03 16.89
CA THR A 317 -22.66 18.17 15.46
C THR A 317 -21.41 18.06 14.59
N ALA A 318 -21.58 18.08 13.28
CA ALA A 318 -20.46 18.15 12.32
C ALA A 318 -19.54 19.36 12.56
N LEU A 319 -20.07 20.49 13.06
CA LEU A 319 -19.27 21.68 13.39
C LEU A 319 -18.31 21.41 14.56
N HIS A 320 -18.75 20.71 15.60
CA HIS A 320 -17.86 20.25 16.68
C HIS A 320 -16.76 19.35 16.15
N MET A 321 -17.09 18.43 15.23
CA MET A 321 -16.11 17.52 14.64
C MET A 321 -15.08 18.24 13.77
N ALA A 322 -15.50 19.25 12.99
CA ALA A 322 -14.58 20.11 12.23
C ALA A 322 -13.62 20.87 13.15
N CYS A 323 -14.11 21.38 14.30
CA CYS A 323 -13.26 22.04 15.29
C CYS A 323 -12.32 21.05 16.00
N ILE A 324 -12.76 19.85 16.34
CA ILE A 324 -11.90 18.79 16.88
C ILE A 324 -10.79 18.44 15.88
N GLY A 325 -11.10 18.34 14.58
CA GLY A 325 -10.13 18.11 13.49
C GLY A 325 -9.29 19.35 13.15
N GLN A 326 -9.60 20.53 13.73
CA GLN A 326 -8.94 21.81 13.43
C GLN A 326 -9.01 22.16 11.93
N GLN A 327 -10.15 21.97 11.29
CA GLN A 327 -10.37 22.10 9.84
C GLN A 327 -11.09 23.42 9.50
N ALA A 328 -10.34 24.50 9.30
CA ALA A 328 -10.89 25.85 9.13
C ALA A 328 -11.91 25.96 7.97
N GLU A 329 -11.59 25.41 6.79
CA GLU A 329 -12.48 25.49 5.62
C GLU A 329 -13.75 24.62 5.81
N ALA A 330 -13.66 23.51 6.53
CA ALA A 330 -14.86 22.73 6.90
C ALA A 330 -15.74 23.51 7.87
N VAL A 331 -15.18 24.16 8.89
CA VAL A 331 -15.90 25.05 9.81
C VAL A 331 -16.62 26.16 9.05
N ARG A 332 -15.90 26.88 8.19
CA ARG A 332 -16.46 27.92 7.33
C ARG A 332 -17.62 27.40 6.48
N THR A 333 -17.42 26.24 5.84
CA THR A 333 -18.44 25.66 4.96
C THR A 333 -19.69 25.29 5.74
N LEU A 334 -19.56 24.66 6.92
CA LEU A 334 -20.70 24.25 7.76
C LEU A 334 -21.49 25.48 8.28
N LEU A 335 -20.78 26.54 8.69
CA LEU A 335 -21.42 27.80 9.10
C LEU A 335 -22.18 28.46 7.92
N LEU A 336 -21.61 28.45 6.71
CA LEU A 336 -22.26 28.96 5.50
C LEU A 336 -23.48 28.12 5.07
N LEU A 337 -23.49 26.83 5.38
CA LEU A 337 -24.64 25.94 5.16
C LEU A 337 -25.73 26.12 6.22
N GLY A 338 -25.52 26.97 7.22
CA GLY A 338 -26.50 27.31 8.25
C GLY A 338 -26.40 26.52 9.55
N LEU A 339 -25.30 25.79 9.79
CA LEU A 339 -25.11 25.10 11.05
C LEU A 339 -24.68 26.10 12.15
N GLU A 340 -25.43 26.16 13.22
CA GLU A 340 -25.18 27.07 14.35
C GLU A 340 -24.19 26.47 15.37
N ASP A 341 -23.50 27.37 16.12
CA ASP A 341 -22.60 26.99 17.21
C ASP A 341 -23.39 26.61 18.47
N SER A 342 -23.94 25.41 18.50
CA SER A 342 -24.69 24.85 19.60
C SER A 342 -23.81 24.20 20.67
N GLN A 343 -24.35 23.98 21.85
CA GLN A 343 -23.68 23.24 22.94
C GLN A 343 -23.87 21.72 22.77
N ASP A 344 -22.83 20.96 23.04
CA ASP A 344 -22.92 19.51 23.20
C ASP A 344 -23.51 19.09 24.57
N ALA A 345 -23.60 17.80 24.85
CA ALA A 345 -24.13 17.27 26.10
C ALA A 345 -23.33 17.69 27.37
N SER A 346 -22.12 18.17 27.21
CA SER A 346 -21.27 18.70 28.30
C SER A 346 -21.34 20.22 28.41
N GLY A 347 -22.15 20.91 27.59
CA GLY A 347 -22.23 22.36 27.54
C GLY A 347 -21.10 23.03 26.74
N THR A 348 -20.31 22.25 26.01
CA THR A 348 -19.18 22.76 25.21
C THR A 348 -19.66 23.12 23.82
N THR A 349 -19.31 24.32 23.32
CA THR A 349 -19.61 24.72 21.94
C THR A 349 -18.50 24.32 21.00
N ALA A 350 -18.80 24.23 19.69
CA ALA A 350 -17.79 23.93 18.66
C ALA A 350 -16.66 24.97 18.68
N ARG A 351 -16.97 26.27 18.86
CA ARG A 351 -15.99 27.35 18.95
C ARG A 351 -15.00 27.15 20.10
N GLN A 352 -15.44 26.63 21.25
CA GLN A 352 -14.57 26.35 22.41
C GLN A 352 -13.57 25.23 22.14
N LEU A 353 -13.85 24.33 21.15
CA LEU A 353 -12.95 23.27 20.71
C LEU A 353 -11.92 23.74 19.65
N ALA A 354 -12.10 24.95 19.11
CA ALA A 354 -11.17 25.53 18.14
C ALA A 354 -9.91 26.02 18.86
N MET A 355 -8.77 25.40 18.57
CA MET A 355 -7.47 25.74 19.14
C MET A 355 -6.62 26.58 18.19
N LYS A 356 -6.67 26.28 16.88
CA LYS A 356 -5.93 27.04 15.87
C LYS A 356 -6.61 28.38 15.57
N GLN A 357 -5.82 29.42 15.41
CA GLN A 357 -6.32 30.78 15.19
C GLN A 357 -7.10 30.95 13.87
N ASP A 358 -6.73 30.22 12.84
CA ASP A 358 -7.45 30.17 11.57
C ASP A 358 -8.86 29.60 11.73
N VAL A 359 -9.02 28.53 12.56
CA VAL A 359 -10.31 27.93 12.88
C VAL A 359 -11.19 28.90 13.70
N VAL A 360 -10.63 29.56 14.71
CA VAL A 360 -11.34 30.57 15.52
C VAL A 360 -11.86 31.74 14.67
N ARG A 361 -11.05 32.24 13.72
CA ARG A 361 -11.44 33.31 12.80
C ARG A 361 -12.63 32.98 11.92
N MET A 362 -12.88 31.69 11.61
CA MET A 362 -14.04 31.32 10.79
C MET A 362 -15.37 31.68 11.45
N PHE A 363 -15.44 31.60 12.78
CA PHE A 363 -16.63 32.02 13.55
C PHE A 363 -16.83 33.54 13.54
N GLU A 364 -15.75 34.31 13.50
CA GLU A 364 -15.81 35.78 13.48
C GLU A 364 -16.24 36.33 12.10
N CYS A 365 -15.80 35.64 11.02
CA CYS A 365 -16.14 36.04 9.65
C CYS A 365 -17.58 35.64 9.26
N SER A 366 -18.19 34.68 9.94
CA SER A 366 -19.52 34.14 9.63
C SER A 366 -20.65 34.81 10.38
N MET A 367 -20.35 35.67 11.38
CA MET A 367 -21.38 36.47 12.02
C MET A 367 -21.86 37.59 11.07
N PRO A 368 -23.18 37.74 10.81
CA PRO A 368 -23.67 38.92 10.12
C PRO A 368 -23.20 40.14 10.91
N LYS A 369 -22.51 41.07 10.24
CA LYS A 369 -22.20 42.38 10.82
C LYS A 369 -23.55 42.94 11.30
N THR A 370 -23.75 43.00 12.61
CA THR A 370 -24.88 43.76 13.18
C THR A 370 -24.78 45.16 12.60
N SER A 371 -25.64 45.49 11.65
CA SER A 371 -25.80 46.83 11.16
C SER A 371 -26.05 47.71 12.38
N ASP A 372 -25.14 48.69 12.61
CA ASP A 372 -25.40 49.84 13.43
C ASP A 372 -26.80 50.38 13.09
N ARG A 373 -27.82 50.02 13.90
CA ARG A 373 -28.98 50.84 13.98
C ARG A 373 -28.59 52.00 14.87
N GLY A 374 -28.00 52.96 14.13
CA GLY A 374 -27.76 54.28 14.69
C GLY A 374 -28.99 54.82 15.38
N SER A 375 -28.78 55.29 16.56
CA SER A 375 -29.58 56.23 17.27
C SER A 375 -30.07 57.37 16.35
N LEU A 376 -31.37 57.55 16.29
CA LEU A 376 -32.05 58.78 16.08
C LEU A 376 -33.05 58.95 17.19
#